data_afc31d80040c7efd4134af968fa04111
#
_entry.id   afc31d80040c7efd4134af968fa04111
#
_cell.length_a   1.000
_cell.length_b   1.000
_cell.length_c   1.000
_cell.angle_alpha   90.00
_cell.angle_beta   90.00
_cell.angle_gamma   90.00
#
_symmetry.space_group_name_H-M   'P 1'
#
loop_
_entity.id
_entity.type
_entity.pdbx_description
1 polymer ?
#
loop_
_entity_poly.entity_id
_entity_poly.type
_entity_poly.pdbx_seq_one_letter_code
_entity_poly.pdbx_strand_id
1 'polypeptide(L)'
;MTISISIEPPRQADVEALLAAGTVFAHSLYPVENTFLLSTDELERPGVDVYVARDENGKACGMAALVPLDLDASAELKRLFVHTEARGRGVAGRLLDRIEADAASRGIRSLALETGTLHHAAMALYRGRGYEQIELFGPYIGEELSVCFAKSL
;
A
#
# COMPACT_ATOMS: atom_id res chain seq x y z
N MET A 1 16.62 8.36 12.32
CA MET A 1 15.71 9.13 11.44
C MET A 1 14.32 9.16 12.05
N THR A 2 13.77 10.35 12.20
CA THR A 2 12.41 10.53 12.73
C THR A 2 11.42 10.51 11.58
N ILE A 3 10.45 9.63 11.66
CA ILE A 3 9.39 9.52 10.65
C ILE A 3 8.07 9.94 11.27
N SER A 4 7.34 10.81 10.61
CA SER A 4 5.96 11.13 10.95
C SER A 4 5.02 10.59 9.86
N ILE A 5 3.86 10.11 10.28
CA ILE A 5 2.86 9.56 9.36
C ILE A 5 1.54 10.28 9.59
N SER A 6 0.93 10.74 8.51
CA SER A 6 -0.38 11.40 8.55
C SER A 6 -1.17 11.10 7.30
N ILE A 7 -2.50 11.27 7.38
CA ILE A 7 -3.37 11.19 6.23
C ILE A 7 -3.29 12.53 5.51
N GLU A 8 -2.96 12.48 4.22
CA GLU A 8 -2.74 13.69 3.41
C GLU A 8 -3.37 13.55 2.02
N PRO A 9 -3.67 14.67 1.37
CA PRO A 9 -4.13 14.63 -0.02
C PRO A 9 -3.06 14.02 -0.94
N PRO A 10 -3.44 13.14 -1.88
CA PRO A 10 -2.47 12.56 -2.81
C PRO A 10 -1.97 13.56 -3.86
N ARG A 11 -2.72 14.62 -4.15
CA ARG A 11 -2.37 15.60 -5.17
C ARG A 11 -1.43 16.67 -4.61
N GLN A 12 -0.21 16.22 -4.37
CA GLN A 12 0.92 17.06 -3.92
C GLN A 12 2.14 16.63 -4.72
N ALA A 13 3.02 17.57 -5.04
CA ALA A 13 4.16 17.31 -5.91
C ALA A 13 5.05 16.15 -5.43
N ASP A 14 5.39 16.10 -4.14
CA ASP A 14 6.25 15.06 -3.60
C ASP A 14 5.54 13.70 -3.46
N VAL A 15 4.23 13.70 -3.18
CA VAL A 15 3.44 12.47 -3.14
C VAL A 15 3.26 11.91 -4.55
N GLU A 16 2.97 12.76 -5.52
CA GLU A 16 2.87 12.35 -6.93
C GLU A 16 4.21 11.81 -7.45
N ALA A 17 5.33 12.35 -6.98
CA ALA A 17 6.65 11.83 -7.30
C ALA A 17 6.84 10.41 -6.74
N LEU A 18 6.35 10.11 -5.54
CA LEU A 18 6.37 8.76 -4.98
C LEU A 18 5.49 7.81 -5.80
N LEU A 19 4.31 8.26 -6.21
CA LEU A 19 3.43 7.46 -7.07
C LEU A 19 4.11 7.13 -8.40
N ALA A 20 4.74 8.11 -9.02
CA ALA A 20 5.46 7.90 -10.27
C ALA A 20 6.61 6.92 -10.11
N ALA A 21 7.39 7.04 -9.04
CA ALA A 21 8.49 6.12 -8.75
C ALA A 21 7.99 4.69 -8.50
N GLY A 22 6.88 4.54 -7.78
CA GLY A 22 6.25 3.24 -7.56
C GLY A 22 5.75 2.61 -8.85
N THR A 23 5.18 3.42 -9.75
CA THR A 23 4.73 2.97 -11.07
C THR A 23 5.92 2.48 -11.91
N VAL A 24 7.01 3.23 -11.95
CA VAL A 24 8.24 2.84 -12.67
C VAL A 24 8.76 1.50 -12.12
N PHE A 25 8.79 1.35 -10.80
CA PHE A 25 9.23 0.09 -10.17
C PHE A 25 8.34 -1.09 -10.58
N ALA A 26 7.01 -0.92 -10.52
CA ALA A 26 6.08 -1.98 -10.91
C ALA A 26 6.25 -2.37 -12.37
N HIS A 27 6.39 -1.39 -13.26
CA HIS A 27 6.58 -1.64 -14.69
C HIS A 27 7.96 -2.24 -15.02
N SER A 28 8.93 -2.15 -14.12
CA SER A 28 10.22 -2.84 -14.27
C SER A 28 10.10 -4.34 -14.02
N LEU A 29 9.06 -4.78 -13.30
CA LEU A 29 8.85 -6.18 -12.94
C LEU A 29 7.74 -6.84 -13.78
N TYR A 30 6.73 -6.09 -14.21
CA TYR A 30 5.54 -6.62 -14.85
C TYR A 30 5.15 -5.82 -16.08
N PRO A 31 4.48 -6.45 -17.08
CA PRO A 31 3.83 -5.72 -18.15
C PRO A 31 2.79 -4.74 -17.57
N VAL A 32 2.57 -3.62 -18.26
CA VAL A 32 1.62 -2.58 -17.82
C VAL A 32 0.22 -3.17 -17.57
N GLU A 33 -0.25 -4.06 -18.44
CA GLU A 33 -1.56 -4.71 -18.33
C GLU A 33 -1.69 -5.63 -17.11
N ASN A 34 -0.58 -6.01 -16.47
CA ASN A 34 -0.57 -6.84 -15.28
C ASN A 34 -0.31 -6.02 -14.00
N THR A 35 -0.46 -4.71 -14.06
CA THR A 35 -0.33 -3.83 -12.90
C THR A 35 -1.67 -3.21 -12.54
N PHE A 36 -1.94 -3.09 -11.23
CA PHE A 36 -3.21 -2.61 -10.68
C PHE A 36 -2.95 -1.40 -9.79
N LEU A 37 -2.46 -0.33 -10.41
CA LEU A 37 -2.00 0.86 -9.70
C LEU A 37 -3.07 1.95 -9.74
N LEU A 38 -3.56 2.36 -8.57
CA LEU A 38 -4.49 3.46 -8.48
C LEU A 38 -3.80 4.77 -8.86
N SER A 39 -4.48 5.55 -9.71
CA SER A 39 -4.03 6.90 -10.09
C SER A 39 -4.30 7.90 -8.97
N THR A 40 -3.74 9.11 -9.09
CA THR A 40 -4.05 10.21 -8.17
C THR A 40 -5.56 10.48 -8.12
N ASP A 41 -6.24 10.50 -9.27
CA ASP A 41 -7.70 10.70 -9.32
C ASP A 41 -8.45 9.62 -8.55
N GLU A 42 -8.03 8.37 -8.70
CA GLU A 42 -8.66 7.25 -7.99
C GLU A 42 -8.41 7.32 -6.49
N LEU A 43 -7.24 7.79 -6.08
CA LEU A 43 -6.89 7.97 -4.67
C LEU A 43 -7.66 9.13 -4.02
N GLU A 44 -8.21 10.05 -4.81
CA GLU A 44 -9.04 11.15 -4.32
C GLU A 44 -10.51 10.77 -4.12
N ARG A 45 -10.91 9.55 -4.46
CA ARG A 45 -12.29 9.10 -4.26
C ARG A 45 -12.68 9.14 -2.78
N PRO A 46 -13.96 9.47 -2.48
CA PRO A 46 -14.45 9.47 -1.09
C PRO A 46 -14.20 8.12 -0.41
N GLY A 47 -13.76 8.17 0.84
CA GLY A 47 -13.49 6.98 1.64
C GLY A 47 -12.08 6.42 1.51
N VAL A 48 -11.28 6.88 0.53
CA VAL A 48 -9.89 6.49 0.39
C VAL A 48 -9.02 7.40 1.26
N ASP A 49 -8.21 6.80 2.13
CA ASP A 49 -7.24 7.54 2.94
C ASP A 49 -5.84 7.26 2.44
N VAL A 50 -5.09 8.32 2.16
CA VAL A 50 -3.68 8.21 1.75
C VAL A 50 -2.79 8.57 2.92
N TYR A 51 -1.97 7.63 3.35
CA TYR A 51 -1.01 7.80 4.43
C TYR A 51 0.33 8.16 3.84
N VAL A 52 0.93 9.22 4.34
CA VAL A 52 2.23 9.72 3.88
C VAL A 52 3.21 9.71 5.04
N ALA A 53 4.37 9.09 4.83
CA ALA A 53 5.48 9.10 5.76
C ALA A 53 6.45 10.22 5.36
N ARG A 54 6.79 11.08 6.31
CA ARG A 54 7.73 12.19 6.10
C ARG A 54 8.91 12.07 7.05
N ASP A 55 10.09 12.39 6.55
CA ASP A 55 11.31 12.43 7.37
C ASP A 55 11.39 13.71 8.20
N GLU A 56 12.47 13.88 8.94
CA GLU A 56 12.70 15.04 9.81
C GLU A 56 12.78 16.37 9.03
N ASN A 57 13.02 16.32 7.74
CA ASN A 57 13.07 17.50 6.88
C ASN A 57 11.71 17.76 6.20
N GLY A 58 10.69 16.98 6.51
CA GLY A 58 9.37 17.11 5.90
C GLY A 58 9.25 16.48 4.52
N LYS A 59 10.28 15.78 4.04
CA LYS A 59 10.25 15.14 2.72
C LYS A 59 9.41 13.86 2.79
N ALA A 60 8.50 13.70 1.83
CA ALA A 60 7.74 12.46 1.70
C ALA A 60 8.67 11.32 1.27
N CYS A 61 8.76 10.28 2.10
CA CYS A 61 9.67 9.16 1.87
C CYS A 61 8.95 7.82 1.71
N GLY A 62 7.66 7.77 1.96
CA GLY A 62 6.84 6.58 1.76
C GLY A 62 5.37 6.89 1.80
N MET A 63 4.56 5.99 1.28
CA MET A 63 3.11 6.15 1.27
C MET A 63 2.40 4.81 1.17
N ALA A 64 1.13 4.81 1.52
CA ALA A 64 0.21 3.72 1.25
C ALA A 64 -1.22 4.24 1.35
N ALA A 65 -2.15 3.58 0.69
CA ALA A 65 -3.56 3.95 0.72
C ALA A 65 -4.40 2.85 1.35
N LEU A 66 -5.42 3.24 2.09
CA LEU A 66 -6.43 2.37 2.65
C LEU A 66 -7.73 2.60 1.88
N VAL A 67 -8.19 1.58 1.17
CA VAL A 67 -9.35 1.65 0.29
C VAL A 67 -10.46 0.76 0.85
N PRO A 68 -11.66 1.28 1.10
CA PRO A 68 -12.76 0.43 1.58
C PRO A 68 -13.15 -0.58 0.52
N LEU A 69 -13.50 -1.79 0.96
CA LEU A 69 -14.05 -2.83 0.10
C LEU A 69 -15.55 -2.95 0.37
N ASP A 70 -16.30 -3.42 -0.64
CA ASP A 70 -17.75 -3.64 -0.53
C ASP A 70 -18.11 -4.90 0.28
N LEU A 71 -17.13 -5.49 0.96
CA LEU A 71 -17.30 -6.59 1.87
C LEU A 71 -17.31 -6.07 3.30
N ASP A 72 -18.18 -6.65 4.15
CA ASP A 72 -18.34 -6.23 5.53
C ASP A 72 -17.02 -6.12 6.27
N ALA A 73 -16.77 -4.93 6.83
CA ALA A 73 -15.63 -4.65 7.69
C ALA A 73 -14.27 -5.01 7.05
N SER A 74 -14.16 -4.85 5.74
CA SER A 74 -12.93 -5.14 4.98
C SER A 74 -12.42 -3.91 4.25
N ALA A 75 -11.10 -3.83 4.11
CA ALA A 75 -10.44 -2.78 3.34
C ALA A 75 -9.23 -3.37 2.62
N GLU A 76 -8.76 -2.65 1.63
CA GLU A 76 -7.59 -3.05 0.83
C GLU A 76 -6.47 -2.04 0.97
N LEU A 77 -5.25 -2.55 1.17
CA LEU A 77 -4.03 -1.75 1.13
C LEU A 77 -3.59 -1.61 -0.32
N LYS A 78 -3.37 -0.38 -0.78
CA LYS A 78 -2.94 -0.09 -2.15
C LYS A 78 -1.76 0.87 -2.14
N ARG A 79 -0.93 0.81 -3.17
CA ARG A 79 0.13 1.79 -3.44
C ARG A 79 1.16 1.93 -2.32
N LEU A 80 1.45 0.85 -1.57
CA LEU A 80 2.56 0.88 -0.62
C LEU A 80 3.87 1.02 -1.39
N PHE A 81 4.57 2.09 -1.12
CA PHE A 81 5.86 2.35 -1.73
C PHE A 81 6.73 3.19 -0.79
N VAL A 82 8.00 2.81 -0.67
CA VAL A 82 9.00 3.54 0.12
C VAL A 82 10.12 3.98 -0.83
N HIS A 83 10.48 5.25 -0.79
CA HIS A 83 11.55 5.80 -1.61
C HIS A 83 12.85 5.01 -1.38
N THR A 84 13.61 4.79 -2.44
CA THR A 84 14.83 3.97 -2.40
C THR A 84 15.79 4.43 -1.28
N GLU A 85 15.96 5.74 -1.10
CA GLU A 85 16.86 6.30 -0.09
C GLU A 85 16.38 6.05 1.35
N ALA A 86 15.09 5.78 1.55
CA ALA A 86 14.51 5.53 2.87
C ALA A 86 14.32 4.04 3.18
N ARG A 87 14.65 3.15 2.26
CA ARG A 87 14.52 1.70 2.47
C ARG A 87 15.48 1.20 3.55
N GLY A 88 15.08 0.12 4.21
CA GLY A 88 15.87 -0.46 5.29
C GLY A 88 15.78 0.28 6.62
N ARG A 89 14.88 1.27 6.74
CA ARG A 89 14.70 2.09 7.95
C ARG A 89 13.36 1.86 8.62
N GLY A 90 12.63 0.83 8.22
CA GLY A 90 11.35 0.46 8.84
C GLY A 90 10.17 1.33 8.45
N VAL A 91 10.26 2.13 7.39
CA VAL A 91 9.18 3.04 6.98
C VAL A 91 7.92 2.27 6.59
N ALA A 92 8.06 1.20 5.80
CA ALA A 92 6.91 0.38 5.40
C ALA A 92 6.22 -0.24 6.61
N GLY A 93 6.98 -0.77 7.56
CA GLY A 93 6.44 -1.34 8.80
C GLY A 93 5.67 -0.31 9.61
N ARG A 94 6.18 0.90 9.72
CA ARG A 94 5.50 1.98 10.47
C ARG A 94 4.22 2.44 9.77
N LEU A 95 4.22 2.48 8.43
CA LEU A 95 3.01 2.75 7.66
C LEU A 95 1.94 1.67 7.93
N LEU A 96 2.34 0.41 7.88
CA LEU A 96 1.43 -0.70 8.17
C LEU A 96 0.90 -0.66 9.60
N ASP A 97 1.76 -0.39 10.59
CA ASP A 97 1.33 -0.25 11.98
C ASP A 97 0.24 0.82 12.13
N ARG A 98 0.44 1.97 11.53
CA ARG A 98 -0.52 3.08 11.61
C ARG A 98 -1.83 2.75 10.89
N ILE A 99 -1.75 2.20 9.69
CA ILE A 99 -2.92 1.83 8.89
C ILE A 99 -3.72 0.75 9.61
N GLU A 100 -3.07 -0.29 10.12
CA GLU A 100 -3.74 -1.37 10.84
C GLU A 100 -4.43 -0.86 12.10
N ALA A 101 -3.78 0.02 12.86
CA ALA A 101 -4.38 0.59 14.06
C ALA A 101 -5.60 1.47 13.73
N ASP A 102 -5.49 2.33 12.72
CA ASP A 102 -6.60 3.18 12.29
C ASP A 102 -7.77 2.33 11.76
N ALA A 103 -7.48 1.34 10.94
CA ALA A 103 -8.50 0.43 10.41
C ALA A 103 -9.25 -0.30 11.52
N ALA A 104 -8.51 -0.87 12.48
CA ALA A 104 -9.11 -1.55 13.62
C ALA A 104 -9.99 -0.60 14.44
N SER A 105 -9.57 0.63 14.66
CA SER A 105 -10.34 1.63 15.41
C SER A 105 -11.65 2.01 14.73
N ARG A 106 -11.75 1.81 13.41
CA ARG A 106 -12.96 2.07 12.61
C ARG A 106 -13.85 0.85 12.47
N GLY A 107 -13.51 -0.27 13.12
CA GLY A 107 -14.26 -1.51 13.03
C GLY A 107 -13.92 -2.37 11.81
N ILE A 108 -12.87 -2.05 11.08
CA ILE A 108 -12.37 -2.90 9.99
C ILE A 108 -11.72 -4.12 10.62
N ARG A 109 -12.14 -5.32 10.18
CA ARG A 109 -11.69 -6.59 10.75
C ARG A 109 -10.69 -7.32 9.87
N SER A 110 -10.60 -6.97 8.61
CA SER A 110 -9.72 -7.63 7.66
C SER A 110 -9.11 -6.61 6.72
N LEU A 111 -7.79 -6.68 6.56
CA LEU A 111 -7.05 -5.87 5.61
C LEU A 111 -6.46 -6.80 4.57
N ALA A 112 -6.83 -6.61 3.31
CA ALA A 112 -6.37 -7.41 2.19
C ALA A 112 -5.44 -6.61 1.30
N LEU A 113 -4.65 -7.30 0.49
CA LEU A 113 -3.76 -6.65 -0.47
C LEU A 113 -3.43 -7.61 -1.62
N GLU A 114 -2.98 -7.03 -2.71
CA GLU A 114 -2.40 -7.78 -3.82
C GLU A 114 -0.99 -7.27 -4.07
N THR A 115 -0.09 -8.18 -4.40
CA THR A 115 1.25 -7.86 -4.89
C THR A 115 1.60 -8.80 -6.03
N GLY A 116 2.71 -8.56 -6.70
CA GLY A 116 3.15 -9.42 -7.78
C GLY A 116 3.97 -10.60 -7.29
N THR A 117 3.91 -11.71 -8.01
CA THR A 117 4.64 -12.93 -7.68
C THR A 117 6.16 -12.76 -7.72
N LEU A 118 6.67 -11.74 -8.41
CA LEU A 118 8.10 -11.44 -8.50
C LEU A 118 8.58 -10.48 -7.41
N HIS A 119 7.68 -9.89 -6.65
CA HIS A 119 8.01 -8.93 -5.60
C HIS A 119 8.29 -9.64 -4.27
N HIS A 120 9.43 -10.35 -4.22
CA HIS A 120 9.78 -11.19 -3.07
C HIS A 120 9.95 -10.41 -1.77
N ALA A 121 10.52 -9.20 -1.84
CA ALA A 121 10.70 -8.36 -0.65
C ALA A 121 9.36 -7.95 -0.05
N ALA A 122 8.37 -7.61 -0.88
CA ALA A 122 7.03 -7.27 -0.41
C ALA A 122 6.35 -8.47 0.25
N MET A 123 6.42 -9.64 -0.38
CA MET A 123 5.84 -10.86 0.19
C MET A 123 6.47 -11.20 1.55
N ALA A 124 7.79 -11.07 1.68
CA ALA A 124 8.49 -11.31 2.95
C ALA A 124 8.03 -10.31 4.01
N LEU A 125 7.88 -9.02 3.65
CA LEU A 125 7.37 -7.99 4.55
C LEU A 125 5.99 -8.36 5.08
N TYR A 126 5.06 -8.70 4.18
CA TYR A 126 3.68 -8.99 4.58
C TYR A 126 3.60 -10.26 5.44
N ARG A 127 4.28 -11.33 5.05
CA ARG A 127 4.32 -12.56 5.86
C ARG A 127 4.92 -12.32 7.24
N GLY A 128 5.98 -11.54 7.30
CA GLY A 128 6.63 -11.18 8.57
C GLY A 128 5.73 -10.36 9.50
N ARG A 129 4.69 -9.72 8.97
CA ARG A 129 3.74 -8.92 9.74
C ARG A 129 2.40 -9.63 9.97
N GLY A 130 2.33 -10.92 9.71
CA GLY A 130 1.15 -11.73 9.99
C GLY A 130 0.11 -11.78 8.89
N TYR A 131 0.44 -11.31 7.68
CA TYR A 131 -0.44 -11.49 6.53
C TYR A 131 -0.29 -12.91 6.01
N GLU A 132 -1.41 -13.54 5.69
CA GLU A 132 -1.45 -14.89 5.14
C GLU A 132 -1.94 -14.84 3.70
N GLN A 133 -1.41 -15.72 2.87
CA GLN A 133 -1.83 -15.81 1.48
C GLN A 133 -3.26 -16.33 1.40
N ILE A 134 -4.06 -15.66 0.57
CA ILE A 134 -5.45 -16.00 0.31
C ILE A 134 -5.67 -16.22 -1.19
N GLU A 135 -6.84 -16.69 -1.57
CA GLU A 135 -7.22 -16.79 -2.96
C GLU A 135 -7.29 -15.40 -3.60
N LEU A 136 -7.07 -15.33 -4.90
CA LEU A 136 -7.22 -14.09 -5.65
C LEU A 136 -8.65 -13.56 -5.53
N PHE A 137 -8.81 -12.26 -5.33
CA PHE A 137 -10.11 -11.63 -5.16
C PHE A 137 -10.27 -10.45 -6.12
N GLY A 138 -11.54 -10.05 -6.35
CA GLY A 138 -11.86 -8.87 -7.15
C GLY A 138 -11.25 -8.91 -8.55
N PRO A 139 -10.59 -7.81 -8.97
CA PRO A 139 -10.00 -7.74 -10.31
C PRO A 139 -8.79 -8.65 -10.50
N TYR A 140 -8.30 -9.27 -9.42
CA TYR A 140 -7.10 -10.14 -9.46
C TYR A 140 -7.43 -11.58 -9.82
N ILE A 141 -8.70 -11.96 -9.82
CA ILE A 141 -9.12 -13.33 -10.17
C ILE A 141 -8.67 -13.63 -11.59
N GLY A 142 -7.92 -14.73 -11.75
CA GLY A 142 -7.39 -15.13 -13.05
C GLY A 142 -6.04 -14.52 -13.42
N GLU A 143 -5.48 -13.64 -12.58
CA GLU A 143 -4.21 -12.98 -12.86
C GLU A 143 -3.03 -13.83 -12.35
N GLU A 144 -2.32 -14.46 -13.29
CA GLU A 144 -1.23 -15.38 -12.95
C GLU A 144 -0.04 -14.73 -12.26
N LEU A 145 0.17 -13.42 -12.49
CA LEU A 145 1.29 -12.67 -11.90
C LEU A 145 0.92 -12.00 -10.58
N SER A 146 -0.30 -12.21 -10.08
CA SER A 146 -0.77 -11.64 -8.82
C SER A 146 -0.80 -12.68 -7.71
N VAL A 147 -0.54 -12.21 -6.48
CA VAL A 147 -0.73 -12.98 -5.26
C VAL A 147 -1.42 -12.08 -4.24
N CYS A 148 -2.39 -12.62 -3.51
CA CYS A 148 -3.16 -11.87 -2.54
C CYS A 148 -2.88 -12.36 -1.12
N PHE A 149 -2.91 -11.42 -0.18
CA PHE A 149 -2.71 -11.67 1.23
C PHE A 149 -3.80 -10.96 2.02
N ALA A 150 -4.06 -11.44 3.23
CA ALA A 150 -4.96 -10.77 4.17
C ALA A 150 -4.49 -10.98 5.60
N LYS A 151 -4.89 -10.04 6.46
CA LYS A 151 -4.63 -10.09 7.89
C LYS A 151 -5.90 -9.75 8.65
N SER A 152 -6.21 -10.56 9.66
CA SER A 152 -7.28 -10.24 10.61
C SER A 152 -6.78 -9.20 11.60
N LEU A 153 -7.57 -8.17 11.82
CA LEU A 153 -7.20 -7.07 12.72
C LEU A 153 -7.87 -7.19 14.09
#